data_cfae616d7b36930c4b8289b93b9b7e1e
#
_entry.id   cfae616d7b36930c4b8289b93b9b7e1e
#
_cell.length_a   1.000
_cell.length_b   1.000
_cell.length_c   1.000
_cell.angle_alpha   90.00
_cell.angle_beta   90.00
_cell.angle_gamma   90.00
#
_symmetry.space_group_name_H-M   'P 1'
#
loop_
_entity.id
_entity.type
_entity.pdbx_description
1 polymer ?
#
loop_
_entity_poly.entity_id
_entity_poly.type
_entity_poly.pdbx_seq_one_letter_code
_entity_poly.pdbx_strand_id
1 'polypeptide(L)'
;MEQTISEKLNITGKLTDEAKEILTPEALEFIVSLHEKFNERRKVLLNKRQERQKRLDNGERLNFLEETKEIREGNWTIAPLPDDLKDRRVEITGPAVDRKMVINALNSGAKMFMACFEDASTPTWENMIAGQINMRDSIRKTIAFTQPETGKQYSLKDHTAILLVRPRGLHLLEKNVLVNGEPMSGSFFDFGLYFFHNAKEALAQGTGPYFYLPKLESHLEARLWNDVFIYAQDYLGIPQGTIKATVLIETILAAFEMDEILYELRQHSAGLNCGRWDYIFSFIKRLRNQPDVILPDRGQVTMTVPFMRAYTSLCIQTCHKRNAPAIGGMAAQIPVKDDEKANEIAYEKVREDKRREATDGHDGTWVAHPGLVPVAMEQFDAVMKTPNQIDKKREDVQVTAEDLLAVPEGTITEEGLRVNVSVGIQYIASWLRGNGAAPINNLMEDAATAEISRTQVWQWIRHEKGILIDGRKVTLELVLQIVEEELAKIKNAVGEQAYNSGKYRDAAELFKYLIEQEEFIEFLTLPGYEKIS
;
A
#
# COMPACT_ATOMS: atom_id res chain seq x y z
N MET A 1 -6.03 9.66 40.30
CA MET A 1 -6.85 10.66 39.58
C MET A 1 -6.68 10.37 38.08
N GLU A 2 -7.79 10.10 37.38
CA GLU A 2 -7.74 10.01 35.93
C GLU A 2 -7.42 11.39 35.35
N GLN A 3 -6.39 11.46 34.50
CA GLN A 3 -6.05 12.70 33.80
C GLN A 3 -7.09 13.01 32.73
N THR A 4 -7.42 14.29 32.57
CA THR A 4 -8.31 14.72 31.48
C THR A 4 -7.60 14.62 30.13
N ILE A 5 -8.35 14.61 29.01
CA ILE A 5 -7.78 14.56 27.66
C ILE A 5 -6.84 15.74 27.42
N SER A 6 -7.18 16.93 27.89
CA SER A 6 -6.33 18.12 27.74
C SER A 6 -4.99 18.03 28.49
N GLU A 7 -4.92 17.21 29.55
CA GLU A 7 -3.67 16.96 30.27
C GLU A 7 -2.78 15.93 29.57
N LYS A 8 -3.36 14.99 28.86
CA LYS A 8 -2.66 13.89 28.17
C LYS A 8 -2.20 14.27 26.77
N LEU A 9 -2.98 15.09 26.08
CA LEU A 9 -2.87 15.30 24.64
C LEU A 9 -2.20 16.62 24.32
N ASN A 10 -1.18 16.57 23.46
CA ASN A 10 -0.53 17.75 22.89
C ASN A 10 -0.50 17.63 21.37
N ILE A 11 -1.19 18.54 20.70
CA ILE A 11 -1.20 18.65 19.24
C ILE A 11 -0.25 19.77 18.85
N THR A 12 0.83 19.41 18.15
CA THR A 12 1.85 20.36 17.68
C THR A 12 1.58 20.84 16.25
N GLY A 13 0.71 20.14 15.53
CA GLY A 13 0.28 20.55 14.20
C GLY A 13 -0.60 21.80 14.24
N LYS A 14 -0.60 22.55 13.13
CA LYS A 14 -1.41 23.78 13.04
C LYS A 14 -2.90 23.45 13.10
N LEU A 15 -3.60 24.03 14.06
CA LEU A 15 -5.04 23.89 14.23
C LEU A 15 -5.79 24.93 13.41
N THR A 16 -5.91 24.67 12.10
CA THR A 16 -6.76 25.44 11.19
C THR A 16 -8.24 25.21 11.54
N ASP A 17 -9.13 26.06 11.01
CA ASP A 17 -10.57 25.84 11.18
C ASP A 17 -11.01 24.48 10.65
N GLU A 18 -10.43 24.05 9.53
CA GLU A 18 -10.67 22.73 8.94
C GLU A 18 -10.17 21.60 9.83
N ALA A 19 -8.98 21.74 10.40
CA ALA A 19 -8.45 20.75 11.36
C ALA A 19 -9.36 20.60 12.57
N LYS A 20 -9.91 21.69 13.07
CA LYS A 20 -10.83 21.66 14.22
C LYS A 20 -12.15 20.95 13.93
N GLU A 21 -12.59 20.93 12.66
CA GLU A 21 -13.79 20.18 12.26
C GLU A 21 -13.59 18.66 12.38
N ILE A 22 -12.35 18.19 12.22
CA ILE A 22 -11.98 16.78 12.33
C ILE A 22 -11.55 16.45 13.77
N LEU A 23 -10.73 17.31 14.36
CA LEU A 23 -10.18 17.11 15.71
C LEU A 23 -11.12 17.65 16.79
N THR A 24 -12.36 17.18 16.77
CA THR A 24 -13.34 17.53 17.79
C THR A 24 -12.96 16.91 19.14
N PRO A 25 -13.42 17.46 20.28
CA PRO A 25 -13.13 16.87 21.59
C PRO A 25 -13.51 15.38 21.67
N GLU A 26 -14.65 15.00 21.12
CA GLU A 26 -15.14 13.61 21.14
C GLU A 26 -14.30 12.69 20.27
N ALA A 27 -13.88 13.15 19.08
CA ALA A 27 -12.99 12.39 18.20
C ALA A 27 -11.61 12.21 18.83
N LEU A 28 -11.08 13.26 19.45
CA LEU A 28 -9.81 13.20 20.17
C LEU A 28 -9.86 12.23 21.35
N GLU A 29 -10.95 12.22 22.11
CA GLU A 29 -11.15 11.24 23.19
C GLU A 29 -11.09 9.82 22.65
N PHE A 30 -11.75 9.55 21.54
CA PHE A 30 -11.75 8.23 20.90
C PHE A 30 -10.34 7.80 20.47
N ILE A 31 -9.59 8.64 19.72
CA ILE A 31 -8.26 8.25 19.25
C ILE A 31 -7.26 8.12 20.40
N VAL A 32 -7.37 8.93 21.45
CA VAL A 32 -6.57 8.76 22.66
C VAL A 32 -6.85 7.41 23.31
N SER A 33 -8.11 7.00 23.38
CA SER A 33 -8.48 5.69 23.93
C SER A 33 -7.89 4.53 23.11
N LEU A 34 -7.83 4.66 21.78
CA LEU A 34 -7.16 3.67 20.92
C LEU A 34 -5.66 3.59 21.23
N HIS A 35 -5.02 4.74 21.36
CA HIS A 35 -3.60 4.80 21.71
C HIS A 35 -3.33 4.14 23.06
N GLU A 36 -4.08 4.51 24.09
CA GLU A 36 -3.88 3.96 25.44
C GLU A 36 -4.09 2.45 25.49
N LYS A 37 -5.05 1.94 24.73
CA LYS A 37 -5.40 0.53 24.76
C LYS A 37 -4.49 -0.35 23.90
N PHE A 38 -4.02 0.14 22.76
CA PHE A 38 -3.39 -0.72 21.75
C PHE A 38 -1.95 -0.37 21.39
N ASN A 39 -1.45 0.82 21.77
CA ASN A 39 -0.14 1.25 21.30
C ASN A 39 1.02 0.38 21.83
N GLU A 40 0.98 -0.03 23.09
CA GLU A 40 2.04 -0.90 23.65
C GLU A 40 2.09 -2.24 22.91
N ARG A 41 0.93 -2.82 22.61
CA ARG A 41 0.85 -4.06 21.86
C ARG A 41 1.37 -3.87 20.43
N ARG A 42 1.08 -2.72 19.80
CA ARG A 42 1.65 -2.37 18.49
C ARG A 42 3.18 -2.35 18.53
N LYS A 43 3.76 -1.72 19.56
CA LYS A 43 5.21 -1.66 19.73
C LYS A 43 5.83 -3.05 19.94
N VAL A 44 5.18 -3.90 20.71
CA VAL A 44 5.60 -5.30 20.90
C VAL A 44 5.64 -6.04 19.56
N LEU A 45 4.61 -5.86 18.74
CA LEU A 45 4.53 -6.51 17.42
C LEU A 45 5.60 -6.00 16.46
N LEU A 46 5.89 -4.69 16.47
CA LEU A 46 6.99 -4.13 15.67
C LEU A 46 8.35 -4.70 16.12
N ASN A 47 8.55 -4.87 17.43
CA ASN A 47 9.76 -5.49 17.96
C ASN A 47 9.89 -6.96 17.52
N LYS A 48 8.78 -7.68 17.44
CA LYS A 48 8.76 -9.06 16.91
C LYS A 48 9.24 -9.15 15.47
N ARG A 49 8.99 -8.11 14.65
CA ARG A 49 9.55 -8.04 13.29
C ARG A 49 11.08 -8.04 13.33
N GLN A 50 11.68 -7.31 14.27
CA GLN A 50 13.15 -7.26 14.44
C GLN A 50 13.69 -8.59 14.96
N GLU A 51 13.02 -9.22 15.89
CA GLU A 51 13.39 -10.56 16.39
C GLU A 51 13.34 -11.59 15.26
N ARG A 52 12.30 -11.52 14.42
CA ARG A 52 12.17 -12.39 13.25
C ARG A 52 13.31 -12.19 12.26
N GLN A 53 13.67 -10.92 12.01
CA GLN A 53 14.79 -10.59 11.13
C GLN A 53 16.10 -11.21 11.63
N LYS A 54 16.37 -11.13 12.93
CA LYS A 54 17.57 -11.75 13.53
C LYS A 54 17.60 -13.26 13.30
N ARG A 55 16.46 -13.93 13.44
CA ARG A 55 16.39 -15.37 13.17
C ARG A 55 16.66 -15.69 11.69
N LEU A 56 16.10 -14.90 10.79
CA LEU A 56 16.35 -15.05 9.35
C LEU A 56 17.82 -14.81 9.01
N ASP A 57 18.45 -13.80 9.62
CA ASP A 57 19.88 -13.50 9.46
C ASP A 57 20.77 -14.63 9.98
N ASN A 58 20.30 -15.36 10.97
CA ASN A 58 21.00 -16.51 11.56
C ASN A 58 20.67 -17.84 10.85
N GLY A 59 20.00 -17.78 9.71
CA GLY A 59 19.78 -18.95 8.85
C GLY A 59 18.44 -19.65 9.01
N GLU A 60 17.51 -19.13 9.83
CA GLU A 60 16.15 -19.66 9.87
C GLU A 60 15.52 -19.53 8.48
N ARG A 61 14.86 -20.57 8.02
CA ARG A 61 14.12 -20.54 6.75
C ARG A 61 12.66 -20.23 6.98
N LEU A 62 12.08 -19.43 6.10
CA LEU A 62 10.64 -19.17 6.11
C LEU A 62 9.88 -20.45 5.77
N ASN A 63 8.82 -20.73 6.52
CA ASN A 63 7.93 -21.85 6.28
C ASN A 63 6.55 -21.54 6.84
N PHE A 64 5.57 -22.31 6.43
CA PHE A 64 4.24 -22.29 7.06
C PHE A 64 4.39 -22.66 8.54
N LEU A 65 3.62 -21.99 9.41
CA LEU A 65 3.75 -22.16 10.85
C LEU A 65 3.20 -23.51 11.30
N GLU A 66 3.99 -24.29 12.02
CA GLU A 66 3.55 -25.59 12.56
C GLU A 66 2.46 -25.41 13.62
N GLU A 67 2.60 -24.42 14.49
CA GLU A 67 1.67 -24.13 15.58
C GLU A 67 0.27 -23.72 15.14
N THR A 68 0.09 -23.31 13.88
CA THR A 68 -1.21 -22.89 13.33
C THR A 68 -1.75 -23.83 12.26
N LYS A 69 -1.18 -25.02 12.14
CA LYS A 69 -1.58 -26.02 11.15
C LYS A 69 -3.08 -26.33 11.17
N GLU A 70 -3.67 -26.41 12.36
CA GLU A 70 -5.11 -26.67 12.52
C GLU A 70 -5.97 -25.58 11.88
N ILE A 71 -5.50 -24.32 11.87
CA ILE A 71 -6.20 -23.22 11.20
C ILE A 71 -6.19 -23.45 9.69
N ARG A 72 -5.04 -23.81 9.12
CA ARG A 72 -4.93 -24.07 7.68
C ARG A 72 -5.74 -25.27 7.23
N GLU A 73 -5.84 -26.29 8.05
CA GLU A 73 -6.58 -27.53 7.74
C GLU A 73 -8.06 -27.47 8.09
N GLY A 74 -8.48 -26.48 8.89
CA GLY A 74 -9.87 -26.35 9.34
C GLY A 74 -10.83 -25.92 8.22
N ASN A 75 -12.12 -26.13 8.46
CA ASN A 75 -13.19 -25.86 7.49
C ASN A 75 -13.92 -24.54 7.71
N TRP A 76 -13.35 -23.65 8.49
CA TRP A 76 -13.92 -22.33 8.75
C TRP A 76 -13.93 -21.45 7.47
N THR A 77 -14.85 -20.52 7.44
CA THR A 77 -14.95 -19.49 6.39
C THR A 77 -15.09 -18.10 7.04
N ILE A 78 -14.90 -17.06 6.26
CA ILE A 78 -15.18 -15.69 6.72
C ILE A 78 -16.69 -15.49 6.85
N ALA A 79 -17.08 -14.46 7.63
CA ALA A 79 -18.48 -14.03 7.70
C ALA A 79 -18.97 -13.59 6.31
N PRO A 80 -20.29 -13.74 6.03
CA PRO A 80 -20.83 -13.32 4.74
C PRO A 80 -20.51 -11.88 4.39
N LEU A 81 -20.19 -11.63 3.12
CA LEU A 81 -19.91 -10.29 2.62
C LEU A 81 -21.21 -9.47 2.49
N PRO A 82 -21.17 -8.18 2.79
CA PRO A 82 -22.26 -7.27 2.41
C PRO A 82 -22.46 -7.26 0.90
N ASP A 83 -23.68 -6.97 0.47
CA ASP A 83 -24.02 -7.01 -0.96
C ASP A 83 -23.14 -6.10 -1.82
N ASP A 84 -22.77 -4.92 -1.32
CA ASP A 84 -21.93 -3.96 -2.06
C ASP A 84 -20.45 -4.36 -2.14
N LEU A 85 -20.01 -5.41 -1.41
CA LEU A 85 -18.65 -5.96 -1.50
C LEU A 85 -18.58 -7.28 -2.30
N LYS A 86 -19.68 -7.71 -2.92
CA LYS A 86 -19.70 -8.95 -3.69
C LYS A 86 -19.09 -8.83 -5.08
N ASP A 87 -19.15 -7.65 -5.69
CA ASP A 87 -18.57 -7.39 -7.01
C ASP A 87 -17.45 -6.36 -6.89
N ARG A 88 -16.22 -6.84 -7.04
CA ARG A 88 -15.00 -6.02 -6.89
C ARG A 88 -14.12 -6.06 -8.13
N ARG A 89 -14.71 -6.31 -9.30
CA ARG A 89 -13.92 -6.62 -10.51
C ARG A 89 -12.91 -5.57 -10.92
N VAL A 90 -13.18 -4.28 -10.66
CA VAL A 90 -12.15 -3.23 -10.82
C VAL A 90 -12.24 -2.25 -9.66
N GLU A 91 -11.10 -2.05 -9.01
CA GLU A 91 -10.91 -1.06 -7.97
C GLU A 91 -9.90 -0.02 -8.45
N ILE A 92 -10.22 1.25 -8.29
CA ILE A 92 -9.28 2.33 -8.56
C ILE A 92 -8.61 2.74 -7.24
N THR A 93 -7.33 3.09 -7.30
CA THR A 93 -6.56 3.56 -6.15
C THR A 93 -6.13 5.00 -6.37
N GLY A 94 -5.96 5.73 -5.28
CA GLY A 94 -5.46 7.10 -5.34
C GLY A 94 -5.30 7.70 -3.96
N PRO A 95 -4.62 8.86 -3.87
CA PRO A 95 -4.37 9.52 -2.58
C PRO A 95 -5.66 10.11 -2.01
N ALA A 96 -5.93 9.82 -0.75
CA ALA A 96 -7.05 10.42 -0.01
C ALA A 96 -6.88 11.94 0.15
N VAL A 97 -5.65 12.41 0.09
CA VAL A 97 -5.28 13.79 0.41
C VAL A 97 -5.48 14.77 -0.75
N ASP A 98 -5.65 14.27 -1.97
CA ASP A 98 -5.87 15.10 -3.17
C ASP A 98 -7.36 15.14 -3.53
N ARG A 99 -8.01 16.25 -3.25
CA ARG A 99 -9.46 16.39 -3.38
C ARG A 99 -9.97 16.15 -4.80
N LYS A 100 -9.27 16.68 -5.80
CA LYS A 100 -9.62 16.49 -7.22
C LYS A 100 -9.48 15.02 -7.62
N MET A 101 -8.40 14.37 -7.23
CA MET A 101 -8.19 12.95 -7.54
C MET A 101 -9.22 12.05 -6.86
N VAL A 102 -9.63 12.38 -5.63
CA VAL A 102 -10.70 11.67 -4.93
C VAL A 102 -12.01 11.73 -5.74
N ILE A 103 -12.41 12.91 -6.20
CA ILE A 103 -13.63 13.08 -7.00
C ILE A 103 -13.53 12.27 -8.31
N ASN A 104 -12.42 12.39 -9.01
CA ASN A 104 -12.20 11.66 -10.26
C ASN A 104 -12.22 10.13 -10.07
N ALA A 105 -11.65 9.65 -8.97
CA ALA A 105 -11.66 8.23 -8.64
C ALA A 105 -13.08 7.72 -8.33
N LEU A 106 -13.84 8.45 -7.53
CA LEU A 106 -15.23 8.11 -7.22
C LEU A 106 -16.11 8.11 -8.48
N ASN A 107 -15.82 8.98 -9.44
CA ASN A 107 -16.55 9.11 -10.70
C ASN A 107 -16.05 8.18 -11.82
N SER A 108 -15.02 7.38 -11.59
CA SER A 108 -14.29 6.66 -12.63
C SER A 108 -15.03 5.50 -13.29
N GLY A 109 -16.12 5.04 -12.70
CA GLY A 109 -16.83 3.83 -13.14
C GLY A 109 -16.30 2.54 -12.51
N ALA A 110 -15.23 2.60 -11.71
CA ALA A 110 -14.76 1.47 -10.93
C ALA A 110 -15.82 1.06 -9.89
N LYS A 111 -15.81 -0.21 -9.50
CA LYS A 111 -16.71 -0.70 -8.43
C LYS A 111 -16.33 -0.12 -7.07
N MET A 112 -15.03 -0.01 -6.82
CA MET A 112 -14.48 0.46 -5.55
C MET A 112 -13.45 1.55 -5.81
N PHE A 113 -13.30 2.44 -4.83
CA PHE A 113 -12.16 3.35 -4.73
C PHE A 113 -11.43 3.11 -3.42
N MET A 114 -10.16 2.71 -3.51
CA MET A 114 -9.27 2.62 -2.35
C MET A 114 -8.58 3.97 -2.16
N ALA A 115 -9.04 4.74 -1.19
CA ALA A 115 -8.45 6.03 -0.81
C ALA A 115 -7.28 5.80 0.16
N CYS A 116 -6.12 6.29 -0.20
CA CYS A 116 -4.86 5.96 0.45
C CYS A 116 -4.33 7.10 1.31
N PHE A 117 -4.13 6.83 2.61
CA PHE A 117 -3.38 7.69 3.53
C PHE A 117 -1.90 7.26 3.63
N GLU A 118 -1.53 6.17 3.01
CA GLU A 118 -0.21 5.54 3.11
C GLU A 118 0.63 5.81 1.85
N ASP A 119 0.97 4.79 1.08
CA ASP A 119 1.97 4.84 0.00
C ASP A 119 1.72 5.87 -1.12
N ALA A 120 0.47 6.22 -1.37
CA ALA A 120 0.12 7.23 -2.39
C ALA A 120 0.04 8.65 -1.83
N SER A 121 0.35 8.85 -0.55
CA SER A 121 0.24 10.13 0.13
C SER A 121 1.51 10.44 0.91
N THR A 122 1.98 11.68 0.82
CA THR A 122 3.03 12.16 1.73
C THR A 122 2.36 12.57 3.04
N PRO A 123 2.80 12.03 4.21
CA PRO A 123 2.10 12.23 5.46
C PRO A 123 2.45 13.54 6.17
N THR A 124 2.39 14.66 5.47
CA THR A 124 2.43 15.98 6.12
C THR A 124 1.17 16.16 6.97
N TRP A 125 1.26 16.98 8.00
CA TRP A 125 0.11 17.28 8.83
C TRP A 125 -1.07 17.81 8.01
N GLU A 126 -0.79 18.75 7.10
CA GLU A 126 -1.79 19.32 6.21
C GLU A 126 -2.49 18.25 5.37
N ASN A 127 -1.72 17.33 4.79
CA ASN A 127 -2.27 16.23 3.98
C ASN A 127 -3.12 15.27 4.81
N MET A 128 -2.68 14.90 6.02
CA MET A 128 -3.45 13.96 6.84
C MET A 128 -4.79 14.54 7.28
N ILE A 129 -4.84 15.84 7.56
CA ILE A 129 -6.10 16.54 7.84
C ILE A 129 -6.96 16.66 6.58
N ALA A 130 -6.37 17.09 5.46
CA ALA A 130 -7.09 17.20 4.17
C ALA A 130 -7.73 15.87 3.75
N GLY A 131 -7.02 14.77 3.94
CA GLY A 131 -7.55 13.43 3.65
C GLY A 131 -8.80 13.11 4.46
N GLN A 132 -8.80 13.42 5.74
CA GLN A 132 -9.98 13.20 6.60
C GLN A 132 -11.18 14.03 6.14
N ILE A 133 -10.96 15.29 5.78
CA ILE A 133 -12.01 16.16 5.25
C ILE A 133 -12.55 15.62 3.93
N ASN A 134 -11.67 15.20 3.03
CA ASN A 134 -12.07 14.61 1.75
C ASN A 134 -12.90 13.35 1.93
N MET A 135 -12.54 12.49 2.88
CA MET A 135 -13.31 11.28 3.18
C MET A 135 -14.67 11.60 3.78
N ARG A 136 -14.71 12.53 4.72
CA ARG A 136 -15.97 13.00 5.32
C ARG A 136 -16.93 13.50 4.25
N ASP A 137 -16.45 14.37 3.37
CA ASP A 137 -17.26 14.96 2.31
C ASP A 137 -17.64 13.92 1.25
N SER A 138 -16.78 12.92 1.01
CA SER A 138 -17.08 11.82 0.08
C SER A 138 -18.22 10.95 0.60
N ILE A 139 -18.19 10.55 1.86
CA ILE A 139 -19.25 9.74 2.47
C ILE A 139 -20.58 10.50 2.47
N ARG A 140 -20.57 11.80 2.73
CA ARG A 140 -21.76 12.64 2.73
C ARG A 140 -22.19 13.11 1.35
N LYS A 141 -21.41 12.76 0.32
CA LYS A 141 -21.64 13.13 -1.08
C LYS A 141 -21.69 14.64 -1.33
N THR A 142 -20.97 15.38 -0.51
CA THR A 142 -20.86 16.84 -0.61
C THR A 142 -19.52 17.29 -1.19
N ILE A 143 -18.62 16.36 -1.48
CA ILE A 143 -17.29 16.70 -2.00
C ILE A 143 -17.40 17.43 -3.34
N ALA A 144 -16.74 18.58 -3.43
CA ALA A 144 -16.66 19.40 -4.63
C ALA A 144 -15.31 20.12 -4.64
N PHE A 145 -14.85 20.46 -5.83
CA PHE A 145 -13.58 21.15 -6.02
C PHE A 145 -13.65 22.07 -7.23
N THR A 146 -13.18 23.30 -7.09
CA THR A 146 -13.02 24.26 -8.20
C THR A 146 -11.54 24.47 -8.41
N GLN A 147 -11.05 24.18 -9.62
CA GLN A 147 -9.64 24.38 -9.95
C GLN A 147 -9.34 25.88 -10.08
N PRO A 148 -8.40 26.43 -9.28
CA PRO A 148 -8.17 27.87 -9.26
C PRO A 148 -7.72 28.46 -10.61
N GLU A 149 -6.89 27.73 -11.36
CA GLU A 149 -6.30 28.22 -12.60
C GLU A 149 -7.29 28.31 -13.76
N THR A 150 -8.27 27.40 -13.81
CA THR A 150 -9.20 27.25 -14.94
C THR A 150 -10.65 27.57 -14.60
N GLY A 151 -10.99 27.61 -13.31
CA GLY A 151 -12.37 27.71 -12.84
C GLY A 151 -13.20 26.45 -13.06
N LYS A 152 -12.59 25.37 -13.56
CA LYS A 152 -13.29 24.09 -13.78
C LYS A 152 -13.78 23.52 -12.47
N GLN A 153 -15.07 23.12 -12.47
CA GLN A 153 -15.73 22.53 -11.29
C GLN A 153 -15.77 21.02 -11.38
N TYR A 154 -15.54 20.38 -10.23
CA TYR A 154 -15.60 18.93 -10.07
C TYR A 154 -16.60 18.60 -8.98
N SER A 155 -17.50 17.66 -9.24
CA SER A 155 -18.48 17.18 -8.28
C SER A 155 -18.81 15.72 -8.57
N LEU A 156 -19.49 15.05 -7.64
CA LEU A 156 -19.84 13.65 -7.81
C LEU A 156 -20.96 13.46 -8.82
N LYS A 157 -20.84 12.40 -9.61
CA LYS A 157 -21.90 11.87 -10.48
C LYS A 157 -22.94 11.11 -9.62
N ASP A 158 -24.05 10.72 -10.25
CA ASP A 158 -25.13 9.99 -9.57
C ASP A 158 -24.65 8.62 -9.03
N HIS A 159 -23.82 7.93 -9.80
CA HIS A 159 -23.24 6.65 -9.42
C HIS A 159 -21.75 6.80 -9.19
N THR A 160 -21.30 6.43 -7.99
CA THR A 160 -19.91 6.53 -7.60
C THR A 160 -19.39 5.19 -7.07
N ALA A 161 -18.06 5.03 -7.11
CA ALA A 161 -17.39 3.87 -6.54
C ALA A 161 -17.65 3.80 -5.03
N ILE A 162 -17.63 2.58 -4.50
CA ILE A 162 -17.71 2.33 -3.05
C ILE A 162 -16.34 2.64 -2.44
N LEU A 163 -16.34 3.36 -1.32
CA LEU A 163 -15.11 3.81 -0.69
C LEU A 163 -14.52 2.77 0.27
N LEU A 164 -13.22 2.48 0.09
CA LEU A 164 -12.41 1.76 1.06
C LEU A 164 -11.23 2.66 1.43
N VAL A 165 -10.85 2.68 2.70
CA VAL A 165 -9.78 3.56 3.19
C VAL A 165 -8.57 2.74 3.64
N ARG A 166 -7.38 3.10 3.14
CA ARG A 166 -6.13 2.52 3.59
C ARG A 166 -5.43 3.47 4.56
N PRO A 167 -5.45 3.17 5.87
CA PRO A 167 -4.70 3.95 6.86
C PRO A 167 -3.21 3.72 6.70
N ARG A 168 -2.40 4.56 7.31
CA ARG A 168 -0.94 4.33 7.39
C ARG A 168 -0.64 3.00 8.07
N GLY A 169 0.50 2.40 7.70
CA GLY A 169 0.96 1.15 8.28
C GLY A 169 1.31 1.27 9.76
N LEU A 170 1.36 0.12 10.45
CA LEU A 170 1.61 0.06 11.90
C LEU A 170 2.96 0.64 12.32
N HIS A 171 3.92 0.72 11.41
CA HIS A 171 5.26 1.26 11.64
C HIS A 171 5.33 2.79 11.63
N LEU A 172 4.30 3.47 11.10
CA LEU A 172 4.29 4.92 10.94
C LEU A 172 3.65 5.62 12.13
N LEU A 173 4.17 6.81 12.44
CA LEU A 173 3.71 7.63 13.56
C LEU A 173 3.07 8.92 13.04
N GLU A 174 2.22 9.52 13.87
CA GLU A 174 1.76 10.89 13.71
C GLU A 174 2.53 11.77 14.71
N LYS A 175 3.64 12.36 14.27
CA LYS A 175 4.53 13.15 15.14
C LYS A 175 3.90 14.42 15.71
N ASN A 176 2.82 14.88 15.09
CA ASN A 176 2.13 16.10 15.48
C ASN A 176 1.07 15.88 16.56
N VAL A 177 0.87 14.63 17.00
CA VAL A 177 -0.09 14.29 18.05
C VAL A 177 0.62 13.45 19.10
N LEU A 178 0.83 14.05 20.27
CA LEU A 178 1.52 13.41 21.38
C LEU A 178 0.52 13.06 22.49
N VAL A 179 0.53 11.81 22.94
CA VAL A 179 -0.23 11.34 24.07
C VAL A 179 0.75 11.01 25.20
N ASN A 180 0.67 11.74 26.32
CA ASN A 180 1.64 11.66 27.40
C ASN A 180 3.10 11.78 26.91
N GLY A 181 3.32 12.68 25.94
CA GLY A 181 4.65 12.93 25.36
C GLY A 181 5.10 11.94 24.30
N GLU A 182 4.32 10.91 24.00
CA GLU A 182 4.65 9.89 22.98
C GLU A 182 3.85 10.12 21.70
N PRO A 183 4.49 10.10 20.50
CA PRO A 183 3.76 10.24 19.25
C PRO A 183 2.75 9.11 19.06
N MET A 184 1.55 9.48 18.59
CA MET A 184 0.49 8.52 18.28
C MET A 184 0.84 7.69 17.04
N SER A 185 0.37 6.45 16.98
CA SER A 185 0.39 5.65 15.77
C SER A 185 -0.36 6.35 14.64
N GLY A 186 0.27 6.43 13.46
CA GLY A 186 -0.41 6.92 12.25
C GLY A 186 -1.61 6.05 11.88
N SER A 187 -1.50 4.73 12.07
CA SER A 187 -2.61 3.80 11.84
C SER A 187 -3.84 4.14 12.65
N PHE A 188 -3.68 4.36 13.95
CA PHE A 188 -4.80 4.64 14.84
C PHE A 188 -5.36 6.04 14.65
N PHE A 189 -4.51 6.98 14.29
CA PHE A 189 -4.94 8.33 13.93
C PHE A 189 -5.83 8.30 12.67
N ASP A 190 -5.34 7.68 11.60
CA ASP A 190 -6.07 7.64 10.32
C ASP A 190 -7.35 6.82 10.42
N PHE A 191 -7.25 5.59 10.93
CA PHE A 191 -8.41 4.72 11.14
C PHE A 191 -9.42 5.34 12.09
N GLY A 192 -8.94 5.82 13.24
CA GLY A 192 -9.79 6.30 14.30
C GLY A 192 -10.62 7.52 13.92
N LEU A 193 -9.99 8.51 13.29
CA LEU A 193 -10.70 9.70 12.84
C LEU A 193 -11.71 9.39 11.73
N TYR A 194 -11.30 8.59 10.74
CA TYR A 194 -12.20 8.20 9.66
C TYR A 194 -13.41 7.42 10.22
N PHE A 195 -13.17 6.43 11.05
CA PHE A 195 -14.21 5.61 11.64
C PHE A 195 -15.17 6.44 12.50
N PHE A 196 -14.62 7.26 13.39
CA PHE A 196 -15.42 8.08 14.30
C PHE A 196 -16.39 9.00 13.56
N HIS A 197 -15.90 9.69 12.53
CA HIS A 197 -16.72 10.67 11.80
C HIS A 197 -17.68 10.04 10.79
N ASN A 198 -17.38 8.85 10.27
CA ASN A 198 -18.02 8.37 9.05
C ASN A 198 -18.77 7.04 9.17
N ALA A 199 -18.50 6.23 10.20
CA ALA A 199 -19.07 4.89 10.29
C ALA A 199 -20.59 4.88 10.32
N LYS A 200 -21.20 5.70 11.16
CA LYS A 200 -22.65 5.78 11.29
C LYS A 200 -23.32 6.33 10.03
N GLU A 201 -22.71 7.33 9.41
CA GLU A 201 -23.23 7.90 8.14
C GLU A 201 -23.16 6.88 7.02
N ALA A 202 -22.05 6.14 6.90
CA ALA A 202 -21.91 5.08 5.91
C ALA A 202 -23.00 4.01 6.08
N LEU A 203 -23.27 3.57 7.31
CA LEU A 203 -24.32 2.62 7.61
C LEU A 203 -25.69 3.16 7.24
N ALA A 204 -25.97 4.42 7.52
CA ALA A 204 -27.24 5.07 7.17
C ALA A 204 -27.48 5.10 5.67
N GLN A 205 -26.41 5.11 4.87
CA GLN A 205 -26.48 5.07 3.40
C GLN A 205 -26.48 3.65 2.82
N GLY A 206 -26.46 2.61 3.66
CA GLY A 206 -26.49 1.22 3.21
C GLY A 206 -25.14 0.68 2.74
N THR A 207 -24.06 1.34 3.10
CA THR A 207 -22.70 0.86 2.91
C THR A 207 -22.02 0.69 4.26
N GLY A 208 -20.75 0.41 4.32
CA GLY A 208 -20.09 0.22 5.59
C GLY A 208 -18.82 1.05 5.72
N PRO A 209 -18.21 1.08 6.94
CA PRO A 209 -16.83 1.48 7.07
C PRO A 209 -15.95 0.33 6.56
N TYR A 210 -15.35 0.53 5.38
CA TYR A 210 -14.51 -0.46 4.72
C TYR A 210 -13.06 0.00 4.64
N PHE A 211 -12.12 -0.92 4.86
CA PHE A 211 -10.70 -0.63 4.96
C PHE A 211 -9.85 -1.54 4.11
N TYR A 212 -8.66 -1.07 3.79
CA TYR A 212 -7.52 -1.85 3.35
C TYR A 212 -6.42 -1.76 4.38
N LEU A 213 -5.87 -2.90 4.82
CA LEU A 213 -4.83 -2.94 5.84
C LEU A 213 -3.47 -3.20 5.20
N PRO A 214 -2.52 -2.22 5.31
CA PRO A 214 -1.24 -2.31 4.63
C PRO A 214 -0.16 -3.00 5.46
N LYS A 215 0.77 -3.64 4.77
CA LYS A 215 2.09 -4.07 5.27
C LYS A 215 2.08 -4.93 6.53
N LEU A 216 1.05 -5.76 6.71
CA LEU A 216 1.04 -6.75 7.78
C LEU A 216 2.13 -7.80 7.54
N GLU A 217 2.84 -8.17 8.59
CA GLU A 217 3.90 -9.18 8.52
C GLU A 217 3.54 -10.48 9.27
N SER A 218 2.46 -10.48 10.04
CA SER A 218 2.02 -11.69 10.75
C SER A 218 0.52 -11.67 11.04
N HIS A 219 -0.03 -12.85 11.35
CA HIS A 219 -1.41 -12.98 11.80
C HIS A 219 -1.64 -12.31 13.17
N LEU A 220 -0.59 -12.13 13.96
CA LEU A 220 -0.70 -11.41 15.24
C LEU A 220 -0.99 -9.92 15.02
N GLU A 221 -0.47 -9.35 13.94
CA GLU A 221 -0.81 -7.97 13.53
C GLU A 221 -2.25 -7.90 13.04
N ALA A 222 -2.73 -8.93 12.33
CA ALA A 222 -4.14 -9.03 11.96
C ALA A 222 -5.03 -9.14 13.20
N ARG A 223 -4.62 -9.91 14.21
CA ARG A 223 -5.32 -10.01 15.50
C ARG A 223 -5.43 -8.66 16.19
N LEU A 224 -4.36 -7.87 16.19
CA LEU A 224 -4.39 -6.51 16.72
C LEU A 224 -5.48 -5.68 16.05
N TRP A 225 -5.52 -5.69 14.72
CA TRP A 225 -6.54 -4.96 13.96
C TRP A 225 -7.95 -5.46 14.28
N ASN A 226 -8.14 -6.77 14.42
CA ASN A 226 -9.43 -7.32 14.78
C ASN A 226 -9.89 -6.82 16.15
N ASP A 227 -8.98 -6.78 17.11
CA ASP A 227 -9.29 -6.27 18.45
C ASP A 227 -9.57 -4.76 18.44
N VAL A 228 -8.87 -4.00 17.61
CA VAL A 228 -9.15 -2.58 17.37
C VAL A 228 -10.57 -2.41 16.79
N PHE A 229 -10.94 -3.22 15.83
CA PHE A 229 -12.29 -3.18 15.20
C PHE A 229 -13.39 -3.49 16.22
N ILE A 230 -13.19 -4.51 17.04
CA ILE A 230 -14.14 -4.88 18.09
C ILE A 230 -14.34 -3.70 19.06
N TYR A 231 -13.23 -3.15 19.54
CA TYR A 231 -13.25 -2.01 20.47
C TYR A 231 -13.94 -0.77 19.86
N ALA A 232 -13.60 -0.45 18.61
CA ALA A 232 -14.14 0.72 17.94
C ALA A 232 -15.65 0.61 17.71
N GLN A 233 -16.13 -0.56 17.30
CA GLN A 233 -17.57 -0.81 17.11
C GLN A 233 -18.33 -0.73 18.43
N ASP A 234 -17.81 -1.30 19.51
CA ASP A 234 -18.40 -1.16 20.84
C ASP A 234 -18.44 0.29 21.30
N TYR A 235 -17.35 1.04 21.07
CA TYR A 235 -17.25 2.44 21.47
C TYR A 235 -18.35 3.31 20.83
N LEU A 236 -18.65 3.09 19.55
CA LEU A 236 -19.70 3.83 18.84
C LEU A 236 -21.10 3.19 18.91
N GLY A 237 -21.22 2.04 19.57
CA GLY A 237 -22.51 1.33 19.62
C GLY A 237 -22.94 0.76 18.27
N ILE A 238 -21.98 0.38 17.43
CA ILE A 238 -22.21 -0.21 16.11
C ILE A 238 -22.13 -1.73 16.24
N PRO A 239 -23.01 -2.49 15.54
CA PRO A 239 -22.97 -3.96 15.61
C PRO A 239 -21.61 -4.54 15.22
N GLN A 240 -21.17 -5.56 15.96
CA GLN A 240 -19.95 -6.28 15.64
C GLN A 240 -20.04 -6.93 14.26
N GLY A 241 -18.93 -6.90 13.51
CA GLY A 241 -18.89 -7.42 12.15
C GLY A 241 -19.31 -6.42 11.06
N THR A 242 -19.62 -5.19 11.43
CA THR A 242 -19.96 -4.11 10.47
C THR A 242 -18.74 -3.65 9.68
N ILE A 243 -17.60 -3.46 10.34
CA ILE A 243 -16.33 -3.15 9.66
C ILE A 243 -15.94 -4.32 8.77
N LYS A 244 -15.56 -4.00 7.52
CA LYS A 244 -14.95 -4.98 6.62
C LYS A 244 -13.60 -4.46 6.15
N ALA A 245 -12.61 -5.36 6.11
CA ALA A 245 -11.24 -5.02 5.73
C ALA A 245 -10.66 -6.04 4.78
N THR A 246 -10.01 -5.55 3.73
CA THR A 246 -9.18 -6.35 2.83
C THR A 246 -7.73 -6.21 3.28
N VAL A 247 -7.00 -7.30 3.38
CA VAL A 247 -5.59 -7.25 3.79
C VAL A 247 -4.69 -7.34 2.56
N LEU A 248 -3.76 -6.40 2.46
CA LEU A 248 -2.69 -6.48 1.47
C LEU A 248 -1.67 -7.53 1.93
N ILE A 249 -1.56 -8.61 1.16
CA ILE A 249 -0.46 -9.56 1.32
C ILE A 249 0.70 -9.02 0.49
N GLU A 250 1.41 -8.09 1.07
CA GLU A 250 2.49 -7.36 0.40
C GLU A 250 3.84 -7.48 1.12
N THR A 251 3.93 -8.47 2.02
CA THR A 251 5.20 -8.88 2.63
C THR A 251 5.39 -10.38 2.48
N ILE A 252 6.64 -10.79 2.28
CA ILE A 252 6.96 -12.22 2.15
C ILE A 252 6.56 -13.01 3.40
N LEU A 253 6.66 -12.40 4.58
CA LEU A 253 6.27 -13.06 5.83
C LEU A 253 4.76 -13.34 5.85
N ALA A 254 3.94 -12.38 5.45
CA ALA A 254 2.48 -12.54 5.40
C ALA A 254 2.05 -13.61 4.40
N ALA A 255 2.79 -13.84 3.33
CA ALA A 255 2.47 -14.88 2.36
C ALA A 255 2.42 -16.28 2.98
N PHE A 256 3.19 -16.51 4.04
CA PHE A 256 3.18 -17.77 4.78
C PHE A 256 2.06 -17.88 5.81
N GLU A 257 1.30 -16.80 6.02
CA GLU A 257 0.28 -16.70 7.06
C GLU A 257 -1.09 -16.24 6.53
N MET A 258 -1.38 -16.47 5.25
CA MET A 258 -2.63 -16.01 4.62
C MET A 258 -3.87 -16.60 5.28
N ASP A 259 -3.89 -17.91 5.55
CA ASP A 259 -5.00 -18.55 6.27
C ASP A 259 -5.19 -17.95 7.65
N GLU A 260 -4.10 -17.80 8.38
CA GLU A 260 -4.12 -17.29 9.75
C GLU A 260 -4.58 -15.83 9.80
N ILE A 261 -4.16 -15.02 8.83
CA ILE A 261 -4.60 -13.61 8.71
C ILE A 261 -6.11 -13.54 8.45
N LEU A 262 -6.62 -14.36 7.52
CA LEU A 262 -8.06 -14.43 7.26
C LEU A 262 -8.82 -14.93 8.50
N TYR A 263 -8.27 -15.90 9.20
CA TYR A 263 -8.89 -16.48 10.40
C TYR A 263 -9.03 -15.45 11.53
N GLU A 264 -7.96 -14.70 11.81
CA GLU A 264 -7.98 -13.66 12.85
C GLU A 264 -9.01 -12.58 12.56
N LEU A 265 -9.17 -12.24 11.29
CA LEU A 265 -10.11 -11.20 10.84
C LEU A 265 -11.44 -11.75 10.32
N ARG A 266 -11.76 -13.03 10.50
CA ARG A 266 -12.86 -13.70 9.79
C ARG A 266 -14.22 -13.01 9.92
N GLN A 267 -14.49 -12.34 11.04
CA GLN A 267 -15.75 -11.58 11.22
C GLN A 267 -15.76 -10.25 10.46
N HIS A 268 -14.60 -9.73 10.12
CA HIS A 268 -14.41 -8.43 9.50
C HIS A 268 -13.73 -8.51 8.12
N SER A 269 -13.54 -9.72 7.60
CA SER A 269 -12.75 -9.89 6.38
C SER A 269 -13.54 -9.51 5.12
N ALA A 270 -12.87 -8.79 4.23
CA ALA A 270 -13.26 -8.58 2.84
C ALA A 270 -12.22 -9.17 1.88
N GLY A 271 -11.42 -10.14 2.34
CA GLY A 271 -10.46 -10.86 1.52
C GLY A 271 -9.03 -10.35 1.59
N LEU A 272 -8.25 -10.76 0.60
CA LEU A 272 -6.82 -10.42 0.48
C LEU A 272 -6.56 -9.77 -0.88
N ASN A 273 -5.46 -9.02 -0.94
CA ASN A 273 -4.97 -8.38 -2.16
C ASN A 273 -3.51 -8.80 -2.41
N CYS A 274 -3.16 -9.02 -3.67
CA CYS A 274 -1.79 -9.29 -4.09
C CYS A 274 -1.18 -8.03 -4.70
N GLY A 275 0.02 -7.64 -4.22
CA GLY A 275 0.79 -6.56 -4.78
C GLY A 275 2.00 -7.05 -5.58
N ARG A 276 2.85 -6.13 -6.02
CA ARG A 276 4.08 -6.47 -6.73
C ARG A 276 5.31 -5.87 -6.05
N TRP A 277 5.44 -4.55 -6.08
CA TRP A 277 6.68 -3.90 -5.65
C TRP A 277 6.94 -4.01 -4.15
N ASP A 278 5.93 -3.79 -3.31
CA ASP A 278 6.07 -3.98 -1.87
C ASP A 278 6.44 -5.43 -1.52
N TYR A 279 5.81 -6.39 -2.20
CA TYR A 279 6.09 -7.81 -1.99
C TYR A 279 7.52 -8.17 -2.36
N ILE A 280 7.99 -7.73 -3.53
CA ILE A 280 9.38 -7.94 -3.97
C ILE A 280 10.37 -7.20 -3.06
N PHE A 281 10.03 -5.97 -2.68
CA PHE A 281 10.80 -5.20 -1.70
C PHE A 281 10.99 -5.98 -0.39
N SER A 282 9.91 -6.52 0.16
CA SER A 282 9.98 -7.29 1.40
C SER A 282 10.79 -8.58 1.26
N PHE A 283 10.70 -9.22 0.10
CA PHE A 283 11.49 -10.41 -0.23
C PHE A 283 12.98 -10.12 -0.11
N ILE A 284 13.45 -9.07 -0.77
CA ILE A 284 14.86 -8.65 -0.70
C ILE A 284 15.20 -8.24 0.73
N LYS A 285 14.38 -7.40 1.35
CA LYS A 285 14.60 -6.88 2.70
C LYS A 285 14.77 -7.99 3.74
N ARG A 286 13.83 -8.91 3.80
CA ARG A 286 13.82 -9.96 4.82
C ARG A 286 14.89 -11.03 4.60
N LEU A 287 15.25 -11.30 3.35
CA LEU A 287 16.24 -12.31 2.99
C LEU A 287 17.62 -11.70 2.64
N ARG A 288 17.83 -10.43 2.97
CA ARG A 288 19.01 -9.66 2.56
C ARG A 288 20.36 -10.23 2.97
N ASN A 289 20.41 -10.99 4.05
CA ASN A 289 21.66 -11.58 4.55
C ASN A 289 21.82 -13.05 4.14
N GLN A 290 20.96 -13.55 3.26
CA GLN A 290 21.09 -14.90 2.70
C GLN A 290 21.91 -14.84 1.40
N PRO A 291 23.04 -15.60 1.31
CA PRO A 291 23.99 -15.44 0.21
C PRO A 291 23.48 -15.85 -1.16
N ASP A 292 22.44 -16.66 -1.24
CA ASP A 292 21.86 -17.12 -2.50
C ASP A 292 20.72 -16.24 -3.02
N VAL A 293 20.34 -15.22 -2.27
CA VAL A 293 19.22 -14.35 -2.61
C VAL A 293 19.73 -13.07 -3.25
N ILE A 294 19.60 -12.99 -4.56
CA ILE A 294 19.83 -11.79 -5.36
C ILE A 294 18.81 -11.76 -6.50
N LEU A 295 18.20 -10.62 -6.74
CA LEU A 295 17.20 -10.46 -7.79
C LEU A 295 17.80 -9.72 -8.99
N PRO A 296 17.33 -10.06 -10.21
CA PRO A 296 17.70 -9.34 -11.43
C PRO A 296 17.02 -7.98 -11.50
N ASP A 297 17.24 -7.24 -12.58
CA ASP A 297 16.52 -5.99 -12.84
C ASP A 297 15.04 -6.13 -12.52
N ARG A 298 14.46 -5.15 -11.82
CA ARG A 298 13.05 -5.23 -11.41
C ARG A 298 12.09 -5.42 -12.58
N GLY A 299 12.45 -4.91 -13.77
CA GLY A 299 11.65 -5.13 -14.97
C GLY A 299 11.57 -6.60 -15.42
N GLN A 300 12.51 -7.43 -14.99
CA GLN A 300 12.52 -8.87 -15.23
C GLN A 300 11.79 -9.66 -14.15
N VAL A 301 11.46 -9.05 -13.02
CA VAL A 301 10.70 -9.68 -11.93
C VAL A 301 9.22 -9.36 -12.15
N THR A 302 8.63 -10.04 -13.12
CA THR A 302 7.23 -9.90 -13.51
C THR A 302 6.32 -10.73 -12.63
N MET A 303 5.01 -10.54 -12.76
CA MET A 303 4.02 -11.37 -12.05
C MET A 303 4.02 -12.83 -12.53
N THR A 304 4.73 -13.13 -13.62
CA THR A 304 4.80 -14.48 -14.21
C THR A 304 6.02 -15.28 -13.81
N VAL A 305 6.99 -14.69 -13.10
CA VAL A 305 8.11 -15.47 -12.56
C VAL A 305 7.63 -16.46 -11.50
N PRO A 306 8.35 -17.59 -11.28
CA PRO A 306 7.82 -18.69 -10.46
C PRO A 306 7.36 -18.30 -9.07
N PHE A 307 8.15 -17.53 -8.30
CA PHE A 307 7.74 -17.20 -6.93
C PHE A 307 6.53 -16.26 -6.88
N MET A 308 6.36 -15.39 -7.87
CA MET A 308 5.20 -14.51 -7.98
C MET A 308 3.95 -15.29 -8.39
N ARG A 309 4.08 -16.28 -9.29
CA ARG A 309 3.00 -17.19 -9.65
C ARG A 309 2.55 -18.04 -8.45
N ALA A 310 3.50 -18.53 -7.68
CA ALA A 310 3.23 -19.28 -6.45
C ALA A 310 2.43 -18.43 -5.45
N TYR A 311 2.89 -17.20 -5.23
CA TYR A 311 2.27 -16.24 -4.33
C TYR A 311 0.81 -15.92 -4.72
N THR A 312 0.57 -15.54 -5.96
CA THR A 312 -0.78 -15.16 -6.41
C THR A 312 -1.72 -16.36 -6.45
N SER A 313 -1.24 -17.52 -6.90
CA SER A 313 -2.04 -18.76 -6.93
C SER A 313 -2.43 -19.22 -5.53
N LEU A 314 -1.49 -19.15 -4.59
CA LEU A 314 -1.77 -19.48 -3.18
C LEU A 314 -2.81 -18.52 -2.59
N CYS A 315 -2.70 -17.23 -2.89
CA CYS A 315 -3.64 -16.22 -2.41
C CYS A 315 -5.07 -16.51 -2.90
N ILE A 316 -5.23 -16.79 -4.19
CA ILE A 316 -6.55 -17.12 -4.76
C ILE A 316 -7.12 -18.38 -4.11
N GLN A 317 -6.33 -19.45 -4.03
CA GLN A 317 -6.76 -20.71 -3.42
C GLN A 317 -7.17 -20.52 -1.96
N THR A 318 -6.34 -19.85 -1.18
CA THR A 318 -6.59 -19.61 0.25
C THR A 318 -7.85 -18.80 0.46
N CYS A 319 -8.00 -17.69 -0.27
CA CYS A 319 -9.19 -16.84 -0.20
C CYS A 319 -10.46 -17.62 -0.56
N HIS A 320 -10.47 -18.31 -1.68
CA HIS A 320 -11.66 -19.00 -2.16
C HIS A 320 -12.06 -20.18 -1.27
N LYS A 321 -11.10 -20.87 -0.68
CA LYS A 321 -11.39 -21.89 0.34
C LYS A 321 -12.17 -21.30 1.53
N ARG A 322 -11.92 -20.03 1.85
CA ARG A 322 -12.54 -19.34 3.00
C ARG A 322 -13.75 -18.48 2.62
N ASN A 323 -14.22 -18.59 1.39
CA ASN A 323 -15.29 -17.76 0.83
C ASN A 323 -14.95 -16.26 0.82
N ALA A 324 -13.68 -15.95 0.68
CA ALA A 324 -13.14 -14.59 0.64
C ALA A 324 -12.73 -14.23 -0.78
N PRO A 325 -12.89 -12.95 -1.20
CA PRO A 325 -12.40 -12.51 -2.50
C PRO A 325 -10.87 -12.32 -2.50
N ALA A 326 -10.26 -12.59 -3.65
CA ALA A 326 -8.85 -12.39 -3.91
C ALA A 326 -8.69 -11.30 -4.98
N ILE A 327 -8.07 -10.18 -4.59
CA ILE A 327 -7.92 -9.01 -5.46
C ILE A 327 -6.50 -8.98 -6.04
N GLY A 328 -6.39 -8.76 -7.33
CA GLY A 328 -5.11 -8.68 -8.03
C GLY A 328 -4.42 -7.33 -7.88
N GLY A 329 -3.26 -7.21 -8.52
CA GLY A 329 -2.35 -6.09 -8.35
C GLY A 329 -2.63 -4.89 -9.25
N MET A 330 -1.74 -3.91 -9.16
CA MET A 330 -1.87 -2.59 -9.76
C MET A 330 -1.47 -2.56 -11.24
N ALA A 331 -2.28 -1.88 -12.06
CA ALA A 331 -1.86 -1.33 -13.34
C ALA A 331 -1.74 0.19 -13.19
N ALA A 332 -0.55 0.70 -13.42
CA ALA A 332 -0.19 2.10 -13.10
C ALA A 332 0.01 2.99 -14.34
N GLN A 333 -0.22 2.48 -15.54
CA GLN A 333 -0.05 3.24 -16.78
C GLN A 333 -0.93 4.49 -16.80
N ILE A 334 -0.33 5.61 -17.23
CA ILE A 334 -1.05 6.88 -17.43
C ILE A 334 -1.21 7.08 -18.93
N PRO A 335 -2.45 7.21 -19.45
CA PRO A 335 -2.64 7.54 -20.85
C PRO A 335 -1.96 8.86 -21.21
N VAL A 336 -1.27 8.88 -22.34
CA VAL A 336 -0.57 10.06 -22.86
C VAL A 336 -1.50 10.82 -23.77
N LYS A 337 -1.67 12.11 -23.51
CA LYS A 337 -2.54 12.96 -24.34
C LYS A 337 -1.95 13.06 -25.76
N ASP A 338 -2.84 12.89 -26.76
CA ASP A 338 -2.54 13.02 -28.18
C ASP A 338 -1.44 12.05 -28.71
N ASP A 339 -1.22 10.92 -28.02
CA ASP A 339 -0.34 9.86 -28.47
C ASP A 339 -1.07 8.50 -28.47
N GLU A 340 -1.86 8.26 -29.52
CA GLU A 340 -2.68 7.05 -29.64
C GLU A 340 -1.83 5.78 -29.70
N LYS A 341 -0.65 5.85 -30.32
CA LYS A 341 0.24 4.69 -30.46
C LYS A 341 0.85 4.26 -29.13
N ALA A 342 1.33 5.22 -28.33
CA ALA A 342 1.83 4.96 -27.00
C ALA A 342 0.73 4.41 -26.09
N ASN A 343 -0.47 4.94 -26.19
CA ASN A 343 -1.63 4.49 -25.40
C ASN A 343 -2.04 3.07 -25.77
N GLU A 344 -2.04 2.71 -27.05
CA GLU A 344 -2.40 1.35 -27.46
C GLU A 344 -1.40 0.32 -26.92
N ILE A 345 -0.10 0.63 -26.91
CA ILE A 345 0.94 -0.22 -26.31
C ILE A 345 0.71 -0.39 -24.81
N ALA A 346 0.43 0.73 -24.11
CA ALA A 346 0.16 0.71 -22.68
C ALA A 346 -1.11 -0.09 -22.35
N TYR A 347 -2.18 0.11 -23.09
CA TYR A 347 -3.46 -0.60 -22.90
C TYR A 347 -3.31 -2.11 -23.16
N GLU A 348 -2.51 -2.51 -24.15
CA GLU A 348 -2.28 -3.93 -24.41
C GLU A 348 -1.56 -4.61 -23.23
N LYS A 349 -0.60 -3.94 -22.61
CA LYS A 349 0.04 -4.44 -21.40
C LYS A 349 -0.95 -4.60 -20.25
N VAL A 350 -1.85 -3.64 -20.10
CA VAL A 350 -2.91 -3.71 -19.08
C VAL A 350 -3.87 -4.86 -19.39
N ARG A 351 -4.29 -5.03 -20.63
CA ARG A 351 -5.19 -6.14 -21.04
C ARG A 351 -4.55 -7.50 -20.73
N GLU A 352 -3.30 -7.70 -21.08
CA GLU A 352 -2.59 -8.95 -20.80
C GLU A 352 -2.51 -9.24 -19.31
N ASP A 353 -2.16 -8.24 -18.52
CA ASP A 353 -2.07 -8.33 -17.06
C ASP A 353 -3.43 -8.71 -16.44
N LYS A 354 -4.48 -7.99 -16.80
CA LYS A 354 -5.83 -8.21 -16.24
C LYS A 354 -6.49 -9.50 -16.76
N ARG A 355 -6.19 -9.88 -17.99
CA ARG A 355 -6.65 -11.19 -18.53
C ARG A 355 -6.04 -12.33 -17.75
N ARG A 356 -4.74 -12.27 -17.46
CA ARG A 356 -4.07 -13.27 -16.60
C ARG A 356 -4.72 -13.34 -15.24
N GLU A 357 -4.91 -12.21 -14.57
CA GLU A 357 -5.52 -12.15 -13.24
C GLU A 357 -6.94 -12.75 -13.24
N ALA A 358 -7.77 -12.33 -14.17
CA ALA A 358 -9.14 -12.84 -14.28
C ALA A 358 -9.17 -14.34 -14.56
N THR A 359 -8.33 -14.81 -15.48
CA THR A 359 -8.22 -16.23 -15.84
C THR A 359 -7.72 -17.07 -14.68
N ASP A 360 -6.78 -16.55 -13.89
CA ASP A 360 -6.25 -17.25 -12.71
C ASP A 360 -7.29 -17.37 -11.58
N GLY A 361 -8.32 -16.55 -11.58
CA GLY A 361 -9.41 -16.61 -10.62
C GLY A 361 -9.50 -15.45 -9.65
N HIS A 362 -8.76 -14.37 -9.85
CA HIS A 362 -8.97 -13.15 -9.06
C HIS A 362 -10.39 -12.62 -9.23
N ASP A 363 -10.93 -12.05 -8.16
CA ASP A 363 -12.30 -11.51 -8.13
C ASP A 363 -12.35 -10.03 -8.51
N GLY A 364 -11.20 -9.41 -8.60
CA GLY A 364 -11.04 -8.01 -8.94
C GLY A 364 -9.59 -7.64 -9.09
N THR A 365 -9.32 -6.38 -9.37
CA THR A 365 -7.97 -5.87 -9.64
C THR A 365 -7.86 -4.39 -9.32
N TRP A 366 -6.64 -3.87 -9.35
CA TRP A 366 -6.33 -2.47 -9.11
C TRP A 366 -5.86 -1.76 -10.37
N VAL A 367 -6.35 -0.55 -10.56
CA VAL A 367 -5.84 0.42 -11.54
C VAL A 367 -5.58 1.75 -10.84
N ALA A 368 -4.59 2.51 -11.30
CA ALA A 368 -4.22 3.79 -10.69
C ALA A 368 -4.71 5.01 -11.49
N HIS A 369 -5.40 4.82 -12.62
CA HIS A 369 -5.89 5.91 -13.44
C HIS A 369 -7.30 5.60 -13.96
N PRO A 370 -8.21 6.61 -13.99
CA PRO A 370 -9.59 6.41 -14.48
C PRO A 370 -9.65 5.84 -15.91
N GLY A 371 -8.71 6.22 -16.78
CA GLY A 371 -8.62 5.74 -18.16
C GLY A 371 -8.40 4.23 -18.29
N LEU A 372 -7.89 3.58 -17.24
CA LEU A 372 -7.65 2.13 -17.23
C LEU A 372 -8.86 1.33 -16.75
N VAL A 373 -9.84 1.98 -16.13
CA VAL A 373 -11.02 1.28 -15.59
C VAL A 373 -11.75 0.48 -16.69
N PRO A 374 -12.13 1.08 -17.85
CA PRO A 374 -12.81 0.30 -18.89
C PRO A 374 -11.94 -0.82 -19.46
N VAL A 375 -10.63 -0.61 -19.58
CA VAL A 375 -9.69 -1.60 -20.11
C VAL A 375 -9.63 -2.85 -19.22
N ALA A 376 -9.51 -2.64 -17.91
CA ALA A 376 -9.51 -3.72 -16.92
C ALA A 376 -10.89 -4.39 -16.82
N MET A 377 -11.97 -3.58 -16.81
CA MET A 377 -13.33 -4.08 -16.70
C MET A 377 -13.67 -5.05 -17.84
N GLU A 378 -13.27 -4.74 -19.06
CA GLU A 378 -13.49 -5.59 -20.23
C GLU A 378 -12.90 -7.00 -20.02
N GLN A 379 -11.67 -7.08 -19.47
CA GLN A 379 -11.02 -8.37 -19.26
C GLN A 379 -11.69 -9.19 -18.16
N PHE A 380 -12.12 -8.55 -17.08
CA PHE A 380 -12.86 -9.24 -16.01
C PHE A 380 -14.27 -9.63 -16.46
N ASP A 381 -14.97 -8.78 -17.21
CA ASP A 381 -16.30 -9.09 -17.75
C ASP A 381 -16.26 -10.30 -18.71
N ALA A 382 -15.20 -10.46 -19.47
CA ALA A 382 -15.03 -11.59 -20.39
C ALA A 382 -14.98 -12.93 -19.66
N VAL A 383 -14.44 -12.96 -18.43
CA VAL A 383 -14.25 -14.18 -17.63
C VAL A 383 -15.35 -14.34 -16.58
N MET A 384 -15.69 -13.26 -15.88
CA MET A 384 -16.63 -13.29 -14.77
C MET A 384 -18.06 -12.99 -15.26
N LYS A 385 -18.87 -14.04 -15.31
CA LYS A 385 -20.32 -13.92 -15.67
C LYS A 385 -21.19 -13.72 -14.42
N THR A 386 -20.61 -13.84 -13.23
CA THR A 386 -21.22 -13.59 -11.93
C THR A 386 -20.38 -12.53 -11.19
N PRO A 387 -20.86 -11.96 -10.08
CA PRO A 387 -20.14 -10.88 -9.39
C PRO A 387 -18.72 -11.18 -8.94
N ASN A 388 -18.40 -12.46 -8.70
CA ASN A 388 -17.04 -12.89 -8.29
C ASN A 388 -16.76 -14.32 -8.75
N GLN A 389 -15.56 -14.81 -8.44
CA GLN A 389 -15.10 -16.14 -8.80
C GLN A 389 -14.81 -17.00 -7.55
N ILE A 390 -15.40 -16.69 -6.41
CA ILE A 390 -15.12 -17.37 -5.13
C ILE A 390 -15.35 -18.89 -5.23
N ASP A 391 -16.27 -19.32 -6.08
CA ASP A 391 -16.55 -20.75 -6.30
C ASP A 391 -15.42 -21.48 -7.04
N LYS A 392 -14.50 -20.76 -7.69
CA LYS A 392 -13.33 -21.34 -8.34
C LYS A 392 -12.26 -21.63 -7.29
N LYS A 393 -12.31 -22.83 -6.71
CA LYS A 393 -11.50 -23.19 -5.53
C LYS A 393 -10.03 -23.43 -5.80
N ARG A 394 -9.62 -23.57 -7.05
CA ARG A 394 -8.23 -23.75 -7.46
C ARG A 394 -7.57 -24.93 -6.72
N GLU A 395 -8.25 -26.07 -6.67
CA GLU A 395 -7.73 -27.30 -6.07
C GLU A 395 -6.50 -27.86 -6.78
N ASP A 396 -6.25 -27.38 -8.03
CA ASP A 396 -5.06 -27.67 -8.81
C ASP A 396 -3.77 -27.07 -8.20
N VAL A 397 -3.89 -26.05 -7.35
CA VAL A 397 -2.75 -25.33 -6.78
C VAL A 397 -2.15 -26.11 -5.62
N GLN A 398 -0.82 -26.33 -5.72
CA GLN A 398 -0.02 -26.93 -4.65
C GLN A 398 1.25 -26.12 -4.51
N VAL A 399 1.30 -25.21 -3.53
CA VAL A 399 2.41 -24.30 -3.29
C VAL A 399 3.15 -24.71 -2.02
N THR A 400 4.45 -24.93 -2.15
CA THR A 400 5.35 -25.20 -1.03
C THR A 400 6.06 -23.93 -0.60
N ALA A 401 6.71 -23.97 0.57
CA ALA A 401 7.58 -22.88 1.03
C ALA A 401 8.69 -22.59 0.00
N GLU A 402 9.26 -23.63 -0.60
CA GLU A 402 10.31 -23.50 -1.60
C GLU A 402 9.83 -22.76 -2.85
N ASP A 403 8.58 -23.00 -3.28
CA ASP A 403 7.97 -22.30 -4.40
C ASP A 403 7.87 -20.79 -4.13
N LEU A 404 7.48 -20.41 -2.90
CA LEU A 404 7.38 -19.01 -2.49
C LEU A 404 8.75 -18.31 -2.37
N LEU A 405 9.82 -19.08 -2.21
CA LEU A 405 11.18 -18.57 -2.01
C LEU A 405 12.07 -18.75 -3.24
N ALA A 406 11.52 -19.20 -4.37
CA ALA A 406 12.28 -19.45 -5.59
C ALA A 406 12.78 -18.14 -6.22
N VAL A 407 14.08 -17.90 -6.13
CA VAL A 407 14.71 -16.70 -6.69
C VAL A 407 14.66 -16.78 -8.23
N PRO A 408 14.11 -15.76 -8.91
CA PRO A 408 14.02 -15.79 -10.36
C PRO A 408 15.39 -15.63 -11.02
N GLU A 409 15.56 -16.30 -12.14
CA GLU A 409 16.72 -16.10 -13.00
C GLU A 409 16.58 -14.80 -13.78
N GLY A 410 17.70 -14.20 -14.12
CA GLY A 410 17.76 -12.98 -14.92
C GLY A 410 19.10 -12.29 -14.82
N THR A 411 19.17 -11.07 -15.32
CA THR A 411 20.39 -10.29 -15.43
C THR A 411 20.26 -8.94 -14.72
N ILE A 412 21.40 -8.39 -14.33
CA ILE A 412 21.50 -7.04 -13.79
C ILE A 412 22.16 -6.19 -14.87
N THR A 413 21.49 -5.14 -15.32
CA THR A 413 21.98 -4.28 -16.39
C THR A 413 22.28 -2.87 -15.89
N GLU A 414 23.15 -2.15 -16.59
CA GLU A 414 23.38 -0.73 -16.31
C GLU A 414 22.08 0.07 -16.48
N GLU A 415 21.27 -0.24 -17.49
CA GLU A 415 19.97 0.40 -17.69
C GLU A 415 19.05 0.18 -16.49
N GLY A 416 18.96 -1.05 -15.99
CA GLY A 416 18.18 -1.36 -14.78
C GLY A 416 18.67 -0.62 -13.54
N LEU A 417 19.98 -0.50 -13.37
CA LEU A 417 20.58 0.27 -12.30
C LEU A 417 20.23 1.76 -12.41
N ARG A 418 20.34 2.33 -13.63
CA ARG A 418 20.00 3.73 -13.88
C ARG A 418 18.52 4.02 -13.65
N VAL A 419 17.64 3.11 -14.04
CA VAL A 419 16.20 3.23 -13.80
C VAL A 419 15.92 3.29 -12.30
N ASN A 420 16.53 2.40 -11.50
CA ASN A 420 16.37 2.42 -10.05
C ASN A 420 16.82 3.74 -9.43
N VAL A 421 17.96 4.26 -9.85
CA VAL A 421 18.48 5.54 -9.36
C VAL A 421 17.55 6.70 -9.76
N SER A 422 17.21 6.80 -11.03
CA SER A 422 16.41 7.88 -11.57
C SER A 422 15.00 7.92 -10.98
N VAL A 423 14.32 6.77 -10.97
CA VAL A 423 12.94 6.68 -10.45
C VAL A 423 12.92 6.88 -8.93
N GLY A 424 13.89 6.31 -8.22
CA GLY A 424 14.02 6.51 -6.78
C GLY A 424 14.16 7.99 -6.40
N ILE A 425 15.05 8.70 -7.08
CA ILE A 425 15.27 10.14 -6.84
C ILE A 425 14.03 10.95 -7.22
N GLN A 426 13.45 10.71 -8.39
CA GLN A 426 12.26 11.46 -8.83
C GLN A 426 11.07 11.24 -7.91
N TYR A 427 10.85 10.02 -7.46
CA TYR A 427 9.77 9.75 -6.52
C TYR A 427 9.99 10.42 -5.17
N ILE A 428 11.18 10.24 -4.59
CA ILE A 428 11.51 10.86 -3.29
C ILE A 428 11.37 12.39 -3.38
N ALA A 429 11.80 13.01 -4.49
CA ALA A 429 11.64 14.46 -4.71
C ALA A 429 10.17 14.87 -4.69
N SER A 430 9.31 14.15 -5.40
CA SER A 430 7.85 14.38 -5.38
C SER A 430 7.27 14.23 -3.98
N TRP A 431 7.65 13.17 -3.28
CA TRP A 431 7.22 12.89 -1.92
C TRP A 431 7.64 14.01 -0.95
N LEU A 432 8.88 14.50 -1.06
CA LEU A 432 9.36 15.61 -0.25
C LEU A 432 8.62 16.94 -0.55
N ARG A 433 8.08 17.08 -1.76
CA ARG A 433 7.23 18.23 -2.12
C ARG A 433 5.78 18.09 -1.64
N GLY A 434 5.43 16.96 -1.04
CA GLY A 434 4.08 16.71 -0.53
C GLY A 434 3.19 15.84 -1.43
N ASN A 435 3.71 15.30 -2.53
CA ASN A 435 2.95 14.50 -3.50
C ASN A 435 3.41 13.04 -3.51
N GLY A 436 2.67 12.18 -2.84
CA GLY A 436 2.99 10.75 -2.73
C GLY A 436 2.52 9.90 -3.91
N ALA A 437 1.68 10.43 -4.79
CA ALA A 437 1.30 9.82 -6.07
C ALA A 437 1.99 10.60 -7.18
N ALA A 438 3.04 10.03 -7.77
CA ALA A 438 3.93 10.74 -8.68
C ALA A 438 3.90 10.15 -10.09
N PRO A 439 3.52 10.94 -11.12
CA PRO A 439 3.65 10.51 -12.50
C PRO A 439 5.13 10.54 -12.92
N ILE A 440 5.69 9.38 -13.19
CA ILE A 440 7.08 9.21 -13.62
C ILE A 440 7.10 8.22 -14.79
N ASN A 441 7.69 8.61 -15.91
CA ASN A 441 7.77 7.77 -17.11
C ASN A 441 6.40 7.21 -17.55
N ASN A 442 5.36 8.04 -17.48
CA ASN A 442 3.97 7.67 -17.80
C ASN A 442 3.39 6.55 -16.93
N LEU A 443 3.91 6.41 -15.72
CA LEU A 443 3.39 5.51 -14.68
C LEU A 443 3.04 6.34 -13.45
N MET A 444 1.91 6.02 -12.83
CA MET A 444 1.55 6.61 -11.54
C MET A 444 2.24 5.80 -10.44
N GLU A 445 3.29 6.38 -9.85
CA GLU A 445 4.15 5.70 -8.90
C GLU A 445 3.79 6.08 -7.46
N ASP A 446 4.00 5.15 -6.52
CA ASP A 446 3.84 5.36 -5.08
C ASP A 446 5.13 4.99 -4.32
N ALA A 447 5.09 5.00 -3.00
CA ALA A 447 6.28 4.74 -2.18
C ALA A 447 6.90 3.35 -2.44
N ALA A 448 6.11 2.35 -2.81
CA ALA A 448 6.60 1.02 -3.11
C ALA A 448 7.63 1.02 -4.24
N THR A 449 7.46 1.88 -5.22
CA THR A 449 8.39 2.04 -6.34
C THR A 449 9.77 2.53 -5.88
N ALA A 450 9.81 3.52 -5.01
CA ALA A 450 11.08 4.01 -4.47
C ALA A 450 11.71 3.01 -3.51
N GLU A 451 10.90 2.27 -2.77
CA GLU A 451 11.39 1.21 -1.88
C GLU A 451 12.08 0.10 -2.66
N ILE A 452 11.45 -0.41 -3.72
CA ILE A 452 12.09 -1.46 -4.53
C ILE A 452 13.35 -0.93 -5.22
N SER A 453 13.33 0.31 -5.70
CA SER A 453 14.48 0.92 -6.37
C SER A 453 15.69 1.01 -5.46
N ARG A 454 15.54 1.60 -4.28
CA ARG A 454 16.67 1.76 -3.34
C ARG A 454 17.12 0.42 -2.78
N THR A 455 16.24 -0.54 -2.63
CA THR A 455 16.53 -1.85 -2.07
C THR A 455 17.32 -2.72 -3.03
N GLN A 456 17.01 -2.70 -4.31
CA GLN A 456 17.80 -3.39 -5.32
C GLN A 456 19.22 -2.84 -5.40
N VAL A 457 19.37 -1.52 -5.40
CA VAL A 457 20.69 -0.88 -5.42
C VAL A 457 21.49 -1.28 -4.17
N TRP A 458 20.86 -1.23 -3.01
CA TRP A 458 21.47 -1.66 -1.74
C TRP A 458 21.97 -3.11 -1.82
N GLN A 459 21.13 -4.01 -2.32
CA GLN A 459 21.46 -5.43 -2.46
C GLN A 459 22.62 -5.65 -3.43
N TRP A 460 22.55 -5.05 -4.61
CA TRP A 460 23.57 -5.25 -5.66
C TRP A 460 24.95 -4.74 -5.22
N ILE A 461 25.01 -3.66 -4.45
CA ILE A 461 26.27 -3.16 -3.90
C ILE A 461 26.90 -4.19 -2.96
N ARG A 462 26.11 -4.80 -2.10
CA ARG A 462 26.61 -5.67 -1.02
C ARG A 462 26.77 -7.12 -1.40
N HIS A 463 26.02 -7.57 -2.39
CA HIS A 463 26.07 -8.96 -2.82
C HIS A 463 27.22 -9.18 -3.82
N GLU A 464 28.02 -10.22 -3.60
CA GLU A 464 29.15 -10.51 -4.51
C GLU A 464 28.72 -10.83 -5.94
N LYS A 465 27.48 -11.30 -6.15
CA LYS A 465 26.89 -11.52 -7.47
C LYS A 465 26.19 -10.29 -8.05
N GLY A 466 26.31 -9.14 -7.40
CA GLY A 466 25.82 -7.85 -7.92
C GLY A 466 26.71 -7.35 -9.05
N ILE A 467 26.68 -8.06 -10.17
CA ILE A 467 27.55 -7.85 -11.34
C ILE A 467 26.68 -7.53 -12.55
N LEU A 468 27.01 -6.42 -13.22
CA LEU A 468 26.33 -6.04 -14.45
C LEU A 468 26.64 -7.05 -15.57
N ILE A 469 25.74 -7.15 -16.51
CA ILE A 469 25.90 -8.05 -17.67
C ILE A 469 27.21 -7.83 -18.43
N ASP A 470 27.79 -6.61 -18.38
CA ASP A 470 29.06 -6.28 -19.00
C ASP A 470 30.30 -6.67 -18.13
N GLY A 471 30.08 -7.27 -16.97
CA GLY A 471 31.13 -7.77 -16.07
C GLY A 471 31.55 -6.82 -14.95
N ARG A 472 31.08 -5.56 -14.93
CA ARG A 472 31.41 -4.64 -13.87
C ARG A 472 30.64 -4.99 -12.58
N LYS A 473 31.35 -4.96 -11.44
CA LYS A 473 30.69 -5.08 -10.12
C LYS A 473 29.93 -3.79 -9.81
N VAL A 474 28.72 -3.92 -9.32
CA VAL A 474 27.98 -2.77 -8.78
C VAL A 474 28.63 -2.37 -7.45
N THR A 475 29.29 -1.23 -7.45
CA THR A 475 29.96 -0.66 -6.27
C THR A 475 29.28 0.63 -5.85
N LEU A 476 29.48 1.03 -4.60
CA LEU A 476 28.99 2.33 -4.14
C LEU A 476 29.53 3.47 -5.00
N GLU A 477 30.82 3.43 -5.35
CA GLU A 477 31.46 4.43 -6.21
C GLU A 477 30.76 4.56 -7.56
N LEU A 478 30.50 3.43 -8.24
CA LEU A 478 29.75 3.42 -9.51
C LEU A 478 28.36 4.03 -9.34
N VAL A 479 27.64 3.66 -8.28
CA VAL A 479 26.29 4.16 -8.04
C VAL A 479 26.29 5.67 -7.78
N LEU A 480 27.24 6.18 -6.98
CA LEU A 480 27.36 7.61 -6.71
C LEU A 480 27.64 8.41 -8.00
N GLN A 481 28.44 7.87 -8.89
CA GLN A 481 28.66 8.45 -10.23
C GLN A 481 27.36 8.50 -11.04
N ILE A 482 26.60 7.40 -11.05
CA ILE A 482 25.32 7.32 -11.75
C ILE A 482 24.30 8.28 -11.16
N VAL A 483 24.28 8.47 -9.85
CA VAL A 483 23.41 9.47 -9.19
C VAL A 483 23.65 10.86 -9.78
N GLU A 484 24.90 11.29 -9.89
CA GLU A 484 25.21 12.60 -10.46
C GLU A 484 24.83 12.71 -11.94
N GLU A 485 25.07 11.66 -12.70
CA GLU A 485 24.69 11.60 -14.12
C GLU A 485 23.17 11.66 -14.31
N GLU A 486 22.41 10.92 -13.49
CA GLU A 486 20.94 10.92 -13.56
C GLU A 486 20.35 12.25 -13.07
N LEU A 487 20.95 12.90 -12.06
CA LEU A 487 20.56 14.25 -11.66
C LEU A 487 20.75 15.27 -12.80
N ALA A 488 21.84 15.16 -13.54
CA ALA A 488 22.06 16.03 -14.71
C ALA A 488 21.00 15.82 -15.78
N LYS A 489 20.61 14.57 -16.05
CA LYS A 489 19.53 14.25 -17.00
C LYS A 489 18.18 14.80 -16.53
N ILE A 490 17.88 14.67 -15.24
CA ILE A 490 16.64 15.21 -14.65
C ILE A 490 16.62 16.74 -14.81
N LYS A 491 17.72 17.40 -14.49
CA LYS A 491 17.85 18.87 -14.64
C LYS A 491 17.59 19.33 -16.08
N ASN A 492 18.16 18.61 -17.06
CA ASN A 492 17.92 18.90 -18.46
C ASN A 492 16.46 18.70 -18.86
N ALA A 493 15.80 17.68 -18.31
CA ALA A 493 14.41 17.36 -18.63
C ALA A 493 13.41 18.34 -18.01
N VAL A 494 13.61 18.76 -16.75
CA VAL A 494 12.66 19.61 -16.03
C VAL A 494 12.99 21.10 -16.14
N GLY A 495 14.24 21.45 -16.46
CA GLY A 495 14.74 22.82 -16.48
C GLY A 495 15.33 23.25 -15.14
N GLU A 496 16.18 24.29 -15.19
CA GLU A 496 16.97 24.72 -14.02
C GLU A 496 16.08 25.20 -12.86
N GLN A 497 15.05 25.98 -13.16
CA GLN A 497 14.16 26.52 -12.13
C GLN A 497 13.41 25.40 -11.39
N ALA A 498 12.78 24.49 -12.13
CA ALA A 498 12.05 23.36 -11.55
C ALA A 498 13.00 22.42 -10.79
N TYR A 499 14.22 22.21 -11.31
CA TYR A 499 15.22 21.41 -10.64
C TYR A 499 15.62 22.01 -9.28
N ASN A 500 15.91 23.31 -9.24
CA ASN A 500 16.37 23.97 -8.02
C ASN A 500 15.29 24.03 -6.94
N SER A 501 14.02 24.17 -7.31
CA SER A 501 12.88 24.21 -6.38
C SER A 501 12.27 22.82 -6.07
N GLY A 502 12.63 21.81 -6.85
CA GLY A 502 11.94 20.51 -6.87
C GLY A 502 12.42 19.46 -5.88
N LYS A 503 13.32 19.81 -4.97
CA LYS A 503 13.84 18.89 -3.94
C LYS A 503 14.67 17.71 -4.48
N TYR A 504 15.13 17.79 -5.71
CA TYR A 504 15.88 16.67 -6.33
C TYR A 504 17.22 16.40 -5.65
N ARG A 505 17.92 17.46 -5.23
CA ARG A 505 19.19 17.31 -4.51
C ARG A 505 18.96 16.67 -3.12
N ASP A 506 17.93 17.11 -2.41
CA ASP A 506 17.55 16.54 -1.12
C ASP A 506 17.12 15.07 -1.27
N ALA A 507 16.41 14.77 -2.34
CA ALA A 507 16.01 13.39 -2.67
C ALA A 507 17.23 12.52 -2.95
N ALA A 508 18.20 13.02 -3.70
CA ALA A 508 19.44 12.30 -3.98
C ALA A 508 20.24 12.05 -2.69
N GLU A 509 20.28 12.99 -1.77
CA GLU A 509 20.95 12.82 -0.47
C GLU A 509 20.27 11.75 0.38
N LEU A 510 18.94 11.72 0.39
CA LEU A 510 18.21 10.64 1.09
C LEU A 510 18.45 9.28 0.41
N PHE A 511 18.41 9.23 -0.91
CA PHE A 511 18.69 7.99 -1.67
C PHE A 511 20.09 7.45 -1.35
N LYS A 512 21.11 8.32 -1.37
CA LYS A 512 22.48 7.96 -1.00
C LYS A 512 22.56 7.43 0.42
N TYR A 513 21.93 8.12 1.36
CA TYR A 513 21.87 7.70 2.75
C TYR A 513 21.32 6.28 2.88
N LEU A 514 20.23 5.96 2.18
CA LEU A 514 19.59 4.65 2.21
C LEU A 514 20.51 3.53 1.67
N ILE A 515 21.27 3.79 0.61
CA ILE A 515 22.12 2.79 -0.01
C ILE A 515 23.50 2.64 0.64
N GLU A 516 23.95 3.65 1.36
CA GLU A 516 25.26 3.66 2.04
C GLU A 516 25.28 2.90 3.37
N GLN A 517 24.13 2.80 4.05
CA GLN A 517 24.05 2.18 5.37
C GLN A 517 24.36 0.68 5.31
N GLU A 518 25.23 0.20 6.21
CA GLU A 518 25.48 -1.24 6.36
C GLU A 518 24.25 -1.96 6.87
N GLU A 519 23.58 -1.37 7.87
CA GLU A 519 22.30 -1.85 8.34
C GLU A 519 21.18 -1.34 7.44
N PHE A 520 20.34 -2.26 6.98
CA PHE A 520 19.24 -1.92 6.11
C PHE A 520 18.18 -1.08 6.83
N ILE A 521 17.81 0.06 6.24
CA ILE A 521 16.75 0.92 6.77
C ILE A 521 15.40 0.33 6.37
N GLU A 522 14.59 0.00 7.36
CA GLU A 522 13.32 -0.74 7.19
C GLU A 522 12.36 -0.09 6.18
N PHE A 523 12.24 1.23 6.21
CA PHE A 523 11.42 2.00 5.27
C PHE A 523 12.04 3.38 5.04
N LEU A 524 12.08 3.80 3.78
CA LEU A 524 12.59 5.13 3.41
C LEU A 524 11.77 6.26 4.04
N THR A 525 10.49 5.99 4.27
CA THR A 525 9.57 6.95 4.86
C THR A 525 9.86 7.23 6.34
N LEU A 526 10.62 6.37 7.03
CA LEU A 526 11.04 6.63 8.41
C LEU A 526 12.04 7.79 8.48
N PRO A 527 13.22 7.73 7.83
CA PRO A 527 14.09 8.91 7.79
C PRO A 527 13.50 10.06 6.97
N GLY A 528 12.73 9.77 5.94
CA GLY A 528 12.07 10.78 5.12
C GLY A 528 11.08 11.62 5.90
N TYR A 529 10.38 11.03 6.84
CA TYR A 529 9.38 11.70 7.67
C TYR A 529 9.96 12.89 8.45
N GLU A 530 11.21 12.78 8.88
CA GLU A 530 11.90 13.87 9.59
C GLU A 530 12.18 15.10 8.70
N LYS A 531 12.04 14.96 7.39
CA LYS A 531 12.31 16.02 6.41
C LYS A 531 11.05 16.75 5.95
N ILE A 532 9.88 16.35 6.42
CA ILE A 532 8.59 16.96 6.08
C ILE A 532 7.90 17.50 7.33
N SER A 533 6.95 18.44 7.13
CA SER A 533 6.21 19.10 8.23
C SER A 533 4.88 18.42 8.58
#